data_d3aa600290a0ca4a13a5127fa9e1ae82
#
_entry.id   d3aa600290a0ca4a13a5127fa9e1ae82
#
_cell.length_a   1.000
_cell.length_b   1.000
_cell.length_c   1.000
_cell.angle_alpha   90.00
_cell.angle_beta   90.00
_cell.angle_gamma   90.00
#
_symmetry.space_group_name_H-M   'P 1'
#
loop_
_entity.id
_entity.type
_entity.pdbx_description
1 polymer ?
#
loop_
_entity_poly.entity_id
_entity_poly.type
_entity_poly.pdbx_seq_one_letter_code
_entity_poly.pdbx_strand_id
1 'polypeptide(L)' 'MMELLTVREVAAYLKTTRQQVRRMIREGDLFAVKVGREYRIPLSALVEFLEER' A
#
# COMPACT_ATOMS: atom_id res chain seq x y z
N MET A 1 -12.02 12.25 -6.63
CA MET A 1 -11.63 11.97 -5.26
C MET A 1 -10.75 10.75 -5.22
N MET A 2 -9.67 10.80 -4.48
CA MET A 2 -8.72 9.70 -4.45
C MET A 2 -9.17 8.62 -3.47
N GLU A 3 -9.11 7.38 -3.91
CA GLU A 3 -9.42 6.25 -3.05
C GLU A 3 -8.20 5.88 -2.22
N LEU A 4 -8.42 5.61 -0.93
CA LEU A 4 -7.38 5.17 -0.03
C LEU A 4 -7.66 3.72 0.37
N LEU A 5 -6.63 2.91 0.26
CA LEU A 5 -6.72 1.48 0.56
C LEU A 5 -6.04 1.18 1.89
N THR A 6 -6.54 0.17 2.58
CA THR A 6 -5.88 -0.31 3.79
C THR A 6 -4.75 -1.27 3.42
N VAL A 7 -3.87 -1.50 4.39
CA VAL A 7 -2.82 -2.52 4.22
C VAL A 7 -3.45 -3.87 3.92
N ARG A 8 -4.55 -4.18 4.60
CA ARG A 8 -5.24 -5.45 4.40
C ARG A 8 -5.75 -5.60 2.97
N GLU A 9 -6.33 -4.51 2.44
CA GLU A 9 -6.85 -4.54 1.07
C GLU A 9 -5.74 -4.72 0.05
N VAL A 10 -4.64 -4.01 0.24
CA VAL A 10 -3.50 -4.12 -0.67
C VAL A 10 -2.89 -5.53 -0.58
N ALA A 11 -2.76 -6.06 0.63
CA ALA A 11 -2.23 -7.41 0.81
C ALA A 11 -3.09 -8.44 0.09
N ALA A 12 -4.42 -8.29 0.19
CA ALA A 12 -5.33 -9.22 -0.49
C ALA A 12 -5.20 -9.09 -2.01
N TYR A 13 -5.10 -7.87 -2.50
CA TYR A 13 -4.99 -7.64 -3.92
C TYR A 13 -3.70 -8.22 -4.49
N LEU A 14 -2.59 -8.02 -3.78
CA LEU A 14 -1.29 -8.52 -4.22
C LEU A 14 -1.07 -9.98 -3.86
N LYS A 15 -2.01 -10.59 -3.15
CA LYS A 15 -1.93 -11.97 -2.70
C LYS A 15 -0.70 -12.22 -1.83
N THR A 16 -0.48 -11.32 -0.90
CA THR A 16 0.63 -11.40 0.03
C THR A 16 0.13 -11.10 1.45
N THR A 17 1.04 -10.96 2.39
CA THR A 17 0.69 -10.72 3.79
C THR A 17 0.69 -9.23 4.09
N ARG A 18 -0.05 -8.84 5.14
CA ARG A 18 -0.05 -7.47 5.60
C ARG A 18 1.34 -7.05 6.05
N GLN A 19 2.07 -7.99 6.65
CA GLN A 19 3.42 -7.74 7.10
C GLN A 19 4.34 -7.39 5.93
N GLN A 20 4.18 -8.10 4.82
CA GLN A 20 4.96 -7.82 3.61
C GLN A 20 4.63 -6.45 3.06
N VAL A 21 3.35 -6.06 3.05
CA VAL A 21 2.95 -4.74 2.57
C VAL A 21 3.56 -3.65 3.45
N ARG A 22 3.53 -3.82 4.78
CA ARG A 22 4.12 -2.85 5.68
C ARG A 22 5.61 -2.70 5.44
N ARG A 23 6.28 -3.81 5.14
CA ARG A 23 7.71 -3.80 4.83
C ARG A 23 7.97 -2.98 3.56
N MET A 24 7.17 -3.19 2.54
CA MET A 24 7.30 -2.44 1.30
C MET A 24 7.14 -0.93 1.52
N ILE A 25 6.21 -0.57 2.40
CA ILE A 25 6.01 0.83 2.76
C ILE A 25 7.23 1.39 3.48
N ARG A 26 7.75 0.65 4.45
CA ARG A 26 8.90 1.10 5.22
C ARG A 26 10.16 1.22 4.37
N GLU A 27 10.29 0.37 3.36
CA GLU A 27 11.46 0.39 2.49
C GLU A 27 11.32 1.37 1.33
N GLY A 28 10.17 2.04 1.24
CA GLY A 28 9.98 3.06 0.22
C GLY A 28 9.52 2.52 -1.14
N ASP A 29 9.21 1.24 -1.23
CA ASP A 29 8.75 0.65 -2.48
C ASP A 29 7.31 1.02 -2.80
N LEU A 30 6.51 1.26 -1.77
CA LEU A 30 5.10 1.55 -1.92
C LEU A 30 4.77 2.78 -1.09
N PHE A 31 4.31 3.84 -1.73
CA PHE A 31 3.95 5.06 -1.04
C PHE A 31 2.68 4.87 -0.21
N ALA A 32 2.68 5.36 1.01
CA ALA A 32 1.52 5.33 1.89
C ALA A 32 1.57 6.54 2.81
N VAL A 33 0.38 6.92 3.31
CA VAL A 33 0.28 7.96 4.33
C VAL A 33 -0.13 7.30 5.63
N LYS A 34 0.31 7.86 6.74
CA LYS A 34 -0.03 7.33 8.05
C LYS A 34 -1.18 8.12 8.62
N VAL A 35 -2.26 7.41 8.97
CA VAL A 35 -3.44 8.02 9.56
C VAL A 35 -3.61 7.37 10.93
N GLY A 36 -3.29 8.12 11.97
CA GLY A 36 -3.26 7.54 13.29
C GLY A 36 -2.18 6.47 13.38
N ARG A 37 -2.58 5.25 13.67
CA ARG A 37 -1.64 4.12 13.80
C ARG A 37 -1.59 3.24 12.56
N GLU A 38 -2.36 3.61 11.54
CA GLU A 38 -2.50 2.74 10.39
C GLU A 38 -2.07 3.45 9.13
N TYR A 39 -1.57 2.65 8.19
CA TYR A 39 -1.24 3.17 6.88
C TYR A 39 -2.46 3.18 5.98
N ARG A 40 -2.49 4.15 5.07
CA ARG A 40 -3.45 4.18 3.97
C ARG A 40 -2.67 4.36 2.69
N ILE A 41 -2.99 3.55 1.71
CA ILE A 41 -2.26 3.53 0.44
C ILE A 41 -3.17 4.13 -0.63
N PRO A 42 -2.80 5.29 -1.20
CA PRO A 42 -3.59 5.83 -2.29
C PRO A 42 -3.63 4.84 -3.45
N LEU A 43 -4.79 4.71 -4.08
CA LEU A 43 -4.91 3.79 -5.21
C LEU A 43 -3.89 4.11 -6.28
N SER A 44 -3.63 5.40 -6.51
CA SER A 44 -2.63 5.82 -7.48
C SER A 44 -1.24 5.27 -7.16
N ALA A 45 -0.91 5.16 -5.88
CA ALA A 45 0.39 4.61 -5.47
C ALA A 45 0.49 3.13 -5.79
N LEU A 46 -0.61 2.40 -5.61
CA LEU A 46 -0.64 0.98 -5.94
C LEU A 46 -0.51 0.78 -7.45
N VAL A 47 -1.22 1.59 -8.24
CA VAL A 47 -1.13 1.52 -9.69
C VAL A 47 0.30 1.79 -10.15
N GLU A 48 0.92 2.83 -9.59
CA GLU A 48 2.29 3.19 -9.93
C GLU A 48 3.26 2.06 -9.59
N PHE A 49 3.09 1.46 -8.42
CA PHE A 49 3.91 0.33 -8.00
C PHE A 49 3.83 -0.82 -8.99
N LEU A 50 2.62 -1.12 -9.45
CA LEU A 50 2.41 -2.22 -10.40
C LEU A 50 2.99 -1.92 -11.77
N GLU A 51 2.95 -0.65 -12.17
CA GLU A 51 3.45 -0.26 -13.49
C GLU A 51 4.96 -0.25 -13.57
N GLU A 52 5.63 -0.15 -12.43
CA GLU A 52 7.09 -0.12 -12.38
C GLU A 52 7.73 -1.51 -12.29
N ARG A 53 6.92 -2.55 -12.29
CA ARG A 53 7.43 -3.92 -12.14
C ARG A 53 7.57 -4.65 -13.49
#